data_092d91eb4e2751d993d2c2c22e3e10fb
#
_entry.id   092d91eb4e2751d993d2c2c22e3e10fb
#
_cell.length_a   1.000
_cell.length_b   1.000
_cell.length_c   1.000
_cell.angle_alpha   90.00
_cell.angle_beta   90.00
_cell.angle_gamma   90.00
#
_symmetry.space_group_name_H-M   'P 1'
#
loop_
_entity.id
_entity.type
_entity.pdbx_description
1 polymer ?
#
loop_
_entity_poly.entity_id
_entity_poly.type
_entity_poly.pdbx_seq_one_letter_code
_entity_poly.pdbx_strand_id
1 'polypeptide(L)'
;VTEAVYLIERMIDVLAQKIGVDKAEIRRRNFVRPEQFPYTTGFGWTLDSGNYHAALDKVLAAVDYEGLRREQAAKRADPACPTLMGIGLSTFTEIVGAGPTKVCDILGIGLFDSCEIRVHPTGGVIARLGTMTQGQGHATTYAQIIASELGLPASDIVVEEGDTDKSPYGAGTWGSRSTPVSGAATAVAARKIKAKAKKIAAHLLEVGEGDLEWEIDRFQVKGRPGAFKTMKELCLVSHTGNLPAGMEQGLNAVAYYDPPNLTFPFGAYLCVVDIDKRTGETAVRRFYALDDCGTRINPMIIEGQVHGGLTEAFA
;
A
#
# COMPACT_ATOMS: atom_id res chain seq x y z
N VAL A 1 12.91 8.97 12.17
CA VAL A 1 12.18 9.60 11.06
C VAL A 1 11.48 10.87 11.52
N THR A 2 10.78 10.86 12.65
CA THR A 2 10.00 11.99 13.18
C THR A 2 10.85 13.25 13.36
N GLU A 3 12.04 13.15 13.92
CA GLU A 3 12.97 14.27 14.11
C GLU A 3 13.42 14.88 12.79
N ALA A 4 13.70 14.04 11.78
CA ALA A 4 14.13 14.51 10.47
C ALA A 4 12.98 15.24 9.73
N VAL A 5 11.76 14.71 9.81
CA VAL A 5 10.56 15.34 9.23
C VAL A 5 10.27 16.67 9.92
N TYR A 6 10.31 16.70 11.25
CA TYR A 6 10.15 17.94 12.02
C TYR A 6 11.17 19.00 11.61
N LEU A 7 12.45 18.61 11.53
CA LEU A 7 13.52 19.53 11.16
C LEU A 7 13.31 20.14 9.77
N ILE A 8 13.11 19.30 8.75
CA ILE A 8 13.00 19.78 7.37
C ILE A 8 11.74 20.62 7.14
N GLU A 9 10.60 20.17 7.62
CA GLU A 9 9.33 20.87 7.46
C GLU A 9 9.33 22.22 8.21
N ARG A 10 9.92 22.25 9.41
CA ARG A 10 10.08 23.48 10.19
C ARG A 10 11.03 24.45 9.51
N MET A 11 12.15 23.97 8.95
CA MET A 11 13.10 24.80 8.21
C MET A 11 12.49 25.41 6.97
N ILE A 12 11.65 24.66 6.25
CA ILE A 12 10.91 25.17 5.08
C ILE A 12 9.95 26.30 5.52
N ASP A 13 9.25 26.16 6.62
CA ASP A 13 8.37 27.18 7.17
C ASP A 13 9.13 28.46 7.55
N VAL A 14 10.29 28.30 8.20
CA VAL A 14 11.16 29.43 8.57
C VAL A 14 11.71 30.14 7.32
N LEU A 15 12.12 29.38 6.32
CA LEU A 15 12.59 29.93 5.04
C LEU A 15 11.47 30.69 4.35
N ALA A 16 10.26 30.13 4.26
CA ALA A 16 9.09 30.77 3.67
C ALA A 16 8.83 32.14 4.30
N GLN A 17 8.85 32.18 5.66
CA GLN A 17 8.69 33.43 6.41
C GLN A 17 9.79 34.45 6.09
N LYS A 18 11.06 34.03 6.06
CA LYS A 18 12.20 34.91 5.79
C LYS A 18 12.18 35.54 4.41
N ILE A 19 11.73 34.79 3.39
CA ILE A 19 11.67 35.30 2.00
C ILE A 19 10.31 35.87 1.64
N GLY A 20 9.36 35.94 2.57
CA GLY A 20 8.04 36.52 2.37
C GLY A 20 7.14 35.71 1.43
N VAL A 21 7.32 34.39 1.36
CA VAL A 21 6.51 33.47 0.53
C VAL A 21 5.60 32.66 1.44
N ASP A 22 4.38 32.35 0.98
CA ASP A 22 3.49 31.45 1.72
C ASP A 22 4.07 30.04 1.83
N LYS A 23 3.82 29.38 2.96
CA LYS A 23 4.36 28.05 3.22
C LYS A 23 3.85 26.95 2.27
N ALA A 24 2.63 27.07 1.76
CA ALA A 24 2.12 26.16 0.74
C ALA A 24 2.78 26.42 -0.61
N GLU A 25 2.97 27.70 -0.95
CA GLU A 25 3.58 28.10 -2.20
C GLU A 25 5.06 27.70 -2.30
N ILE A 26 5.84 27.81 -1.22
CA ILE A 26 7.24 27.36 -1.26
C ILE A 26 7.35 25.86 -1.50
N ARG A 27 6.46 25.04 -0.94
CA ARG A 27 6.40 23.60 -1.19
C ARG A 27 6.04 23.32 -2.64
N ARG A 28 5.00 23.98 -3.15
CA ARG A 28 4.54 23.88 -4.54
C ARG A 28 5.68 24.11 -5.55
N ARG A 29 6.50 25.12 -5.32
CA ARG A 29 7.65 25.45 -6.20
C ARG A 29 8.74 24.39 -6.22
N ASN A 30 8.80 23.56 -5.18
CA ASN A 30 9.85 22.56 -5.02
C ASN A 30 9.39 21.12 -5.35
N PHE A 31 8.12 20.92 -5.67
CA PHE A 31 7.62 19.60 -6.01
C PHE A 31 8.11 19.12 -7.38
N VAL A 32 8.37 17.81 -7.46
CA VAL A 32 8.50 17.11 -8.74
C VAL A 32 7.14 17.14 -9.43
N ARG A 33 7.12 17.56 -10.70
CA ARG A 33 5.88 17.64 -11.48
C ARG A 33 5.54 16.28 -12.10
N PRO A 34 4.25 15.98 -12.35
CA PRO A 34 3.81 14.70 -12.91
C PRO A 34 4.54 14.27 -14.19
N GLU A 35 4.86 15.21 -15.07
CA GLU A 35 5.56 14.96 -16.34
C GLU A 35 7.06 14.69 -16.18
N GLN A 36 7.62 14.83 -14.98
CA GLN A 36 9.03 14.55 -14.69
C GLN A 36 9.29 13.12 -14.23
N PHE A 37 8.24 12.35 -13.95
CA PHE A 37 8.40 10.95 -13.55
C PHE A 37 8.70 10.03 -14.75
N PRO A 38 9.53 8.98 -14.56
CA PRO A 38 10.26 8.66 -13.33
C PRO A 38 11.37 9.68 -13.02
N TYR A 39 11.51 10.11 -11.77
CA TYR A 39 12.44 11.15 -11.35
C TYR A 39 13.52 10.57 -10.42
N THR A 40 14.77 10.73 -10.79
CA THR A 40 15.90 10.32 -9.94
C THR A 40 16.30 11.46 -9.00
N THR A 41 16.22 11.20 -7.70
CA THR A 41 16.59 12.18 -6.67
C THR A 41 18.11 12.35 -6.57
N GLY A 42 18.56 13.41 -5.91
CA GLY A 42 19.99 13.61 -5.62
C GLY A 42 20.65 12.51 -4.77
N PHE A 43 19.86 11.65 -4.13
CA PHE A 43 20.32 10.48 -3.40
C PHE A 43 20.35 9.19 -4.24
N GLY A 44 20.03 9.29 -5.53
CA GLY A 44 20.03 8.16 -6.46
C GLY A 44 18.76 7.28 -6.43
N TRP A 45 17.73 7.67 -5.69
CA TRP A 45 16.45 6.96 -5.68
C TRP A 45 15.55 7.40 -6.84
N THR A 46 14.90 6.44 -7.46
CA THR A 46 13.98 6.70 -8.58
C THR A 46 12.54 6.69 -8.09
N LEU A 47 11.94 7.87 -8.01
CA LEU A 47 10.51 8.03 -7.77
C LEU A 47 9.77 7.63 -9.06
N ASP A 48 8.84 6.69 -8.93
CA ASP A 48 8.16 6.07 -10.08
C ASP A 48 6.97 6.90 -10.58
N SER A 49 6.24 7.51 -9.67
CA SER A 49 5.00 8.25 -9.95
C SER A 49 4.66 9.23 -8.83
N GLY A 50 3.75 10.15 -9.10
CA GLY A 50 3.21 11.06 -8.10
C GLY A 50 2.49 12.27 -8.71
N ASN A 51 1.63 12.89 -7.92
CA ASN A 51 1.03 14.18 -8.22
C ASN A 51 0.93 15.03 -6.95
N TYR A 52 2.07 15.50 -6.49
CA TYR A 52 2.21 16.24 -5.23
C TYR A 52 1.44 17.57 -5.24
N HIS A 53 1.37 18.22 -6.41
CA HIS A 53 0.59 19.44 -6.58
C HIS A 53 -0.90 19.19 -6.33
N ALA A 54 -1.46 18.15 -6.94
CA ALA A 54 -2.87 17.82 -6.75
C ALA A 54 -3.19 17.41 -5.30
N ALA A 55 -2.27 16.72 -4.61
CA ALA A 55 -2.44 16.39 -3.21
C ALA A 55 -2.51 17.64 -2.33
N LEU A 56 -1.56 18.56 -2.50
CA LEU A 56 -1.56 19.82 -1.78
C LEU A 56 -2.82 20.65 -2.09
N ASP A 57 -3.19 20.79 -3.36
CA ASP A 57 -4.37 21.57 -3.77
C ASP A 57 -5.66 21.04 -3.17
N LYS A 58 -5.83 19.71 -3.11
CA LYS A 58 -7.01 19.09 -2.48
C LYS A 58 -7.09 19.40 -0.99
N VAL A 59 -5.98 19.31 -0.26
CA VAL A 59 -5.96 19.65 1.16
C VAL A 59 -6.27 21.13 1.38
N LEU A 60 -5.62 22.02 0.64
CA LEU A 60 -5.83 23.48 0.77
C LEU A 60 -7.29 23.87 0.46
N ALA A 61 -7.90 23.26 -0.56
CA ALA A 61 -9.30 23.47 -0.90
C ALA A 61 -10.25 22.93 0.17
N ALA A 62 -9.99 21.72 0.67
CA ALA A 62 -10.85 21.09 1.69
C ALA A 62 -10.92 21.86 3.00
N VAL A 63 -9.86 22.62 3.32
CA VAL A 63 -9.78 23.38 4.58
C VAL A 63 -10.16 24.86 4.42
N ASP A 64 -10.46 25.35 3.23
CA ASP A 64 -10.50 26.79 2.93
C ASP A 64 -9.26 27.50 3.48
N TYR A 65 -8.10 27.11 2.95
CA TYR A 65 -6.79 27.58 3.44
C TYR A 65 -6.71 29.12 3.52
N GLU A 66 -7.21 29.80 2.52
CA GLU A 66 -7.22 31.26 2.48
C GLU A 66 -8.11 31.84 3.59
N GLY A 67 -9.26 31.22 3.89
CA GLY A 67 -10.11 31.58 5.02
C GLY A 67 -9.40 31.40 6.36
N LEU A 68 -8.70 30.26 6.54
CA LEU A 68 -7.89 30.03 7.72
C LEU A 68 -6.77 31.04 7.88
N ARG A 69 -6.10 31.47 6.79
CA ARG A 69 -5.06 32.50 6.82
C ARG A 69 -5.62 33.87 7.21
N ARG A 70 -6.81 34.23 6.72
CA ARG A 70 -7.51 35.46 7.13
C ARG A 70 -7.88 35.40 8.61
N GLU A 71 -8.45 34.31 9.11
CA GLU A 71 -8.78 34.11 10.52
C GLU A 71 -7.54 34.22 11.41
N GLN A 72 -6.43 33.58 11.01
CA GLN A 72 -5.16 33.64 11.72
C GLN A 72 -4.66 35.07 11.86
N ALA A 73 -4.71 35.84 10.77
CA ALA A 73 -4.29 37.23 10.74
C ALA A 73 -5.20 38.11 11.65
N ALA A 74 -6.50 37.90 11.61
CA ALA A 74 -7.46 38.63 12.44
C ALA A 74 -7.23 38.36 13.95
N LYS A 75 -7.10 37.09 14.35
CA LYS A 75 -6.79 36.72 15.75
C LYS A 75 -5.46 37.30 16.22
N ARG A 76 -4.46 37.40 15.35
CA ARG A 76 -3.15 37.98 15.69
C ARG A 76 -3.22 39.49 15.85
N ALA A 77 -4.02 40.16 15.02
CA ALA A 77 -4.17 41.61 15.05
C ALA A 77 -5.02 42.12 16.22
N ASP A 78 -5.89 41.29 16.77
CA ASP A 78 -6.77 41.61 17.90
C ASP A 78 -6.09 41.33 19.25
N PRO A 79 -5.68 42.37 20.01
CA PRO A 79 -5.11 42.20 21.35
C PRO A 79 -6.09 41.54 22.35
N ALA A 80 -7.38 41.75 22.16
CA ALA A 80 -8.45 41.24 23.05
C ALA A 80 -8.78 39.77 22.76
N CYS A 81 -8.40 39.23 21.61
CA CYS A 81 -8.59 37.82 21.29
C CYS A 81 -7.77 36.97 22.27
N PRO A 82 -8.37 36.03 23.02
CA PRO A 82 -7.68 35.25 24.04
C PRO A 82 -6.76 34.17 23.44
N THR A 83 -6.93 33.82 22.16
CA THR A 83 -6.18 32.76 21.51
C THR A 83 -5.40 33.25 20.29
N LEU A 84 -4.27 32.60 20.03
CA LEU A 84 -3.61 32.61 18.74
C LEU A 84 -4.01 31.36 17.95
N MET A 85 -3.90 31.42 16.63
CA MET A 85 -4.14 30.28 15.76
C MET A 85 -2.87 29.87 15.04
N GLY A 86 -2.51 28.60 15.16
CA GLY A 86 -1.42 27.98 14.42
C GLY A 86 -1.97 27.17 13.24
N ILE A 87 -1.26 27.23 12.12
CA ILE A 87 -1.52 26.38 10.94
C ILE A 87 -0.23 25.68 10.60
N GLY A 88 -0.18 24.35 10.80
CA GLY A 88 0.92 23.49 10.38
C GLY A 88 0.61 22.84 9.04
N LEU A 89 1.59 22.76 8.15
CA LEU A 89 1.51 22.09 6.87
C LEU A 89 2.72 21.20 6.70
N SER A 90 2.50 19.93 6.36
CA SER A 90 3.55 18.97 6.03
C SER A 90 3.21 18.29 4.72
N THR A 91 4.22 18.07 3.89
CA THR A 91 4.12 17.29 2.65
C THR A 91 5.23 16.26 2.63
N PHE A 92 4.91 15.04 2.22
CA PHE A 92 5.89 13.96 2.28
C PHE A 92 5.80 13.04 1.07
N THR A 93 6.91 12.41 0.79
CA THR A 93 7.04 11.20 -0.03
C THR A 93 7.81 10.21 0.82
N GLU A 94 7.18 9.09 1.15
CA GLU A 94 7.79 8.07 1.99
C GLU A 94 8.48 7.01 1.13
N ILE A 95 9.58 6.45 1.64
CA ILE A 95 10.23 5.28 1.07
C ILE A 95 9.64 4.04 1.71
N VAL A 96 8.98 3.21 0.94
CA VAL A 96 8.41 1.95 1.43
C VAL A 96 8.88 0.77 0.60
N GLY A 97 8.71 -0.44 1.16
CA GLY A 97 8.98 -1.67 0.47
C GLY A 97 10.39 -2.22 0.66
N ALA A 98 11.23 -1.60 1.48
CA ALA A 98 12.59 -2.02 1.85
C ALA A 98 13.16 -3.14 0.93
N GLY A 99 13.62 -2.77 -0.24
CA GLY A 99 14.11 -3.58 -1.36
C GLY A 99 14.32 -2.66 -2.56
N PRO A 100 14.91 -3.06 -3.67
CA PRO A 100 15.49 -4.38 -3.96
C PRO A 100 16.76 -4.68 -3.12
N THR A 101 17.05 -5.96 -2.92
CA THR A 101 18.23 -6.44 -2.17
C THR A 101 19.51 -5.77 -2.62
N LYS A 102 19.75 -5.71 -3.94
CA LYS A 102 20.97 -5.14 -4.53
C LYS A 102 21.20 -3.64 -4.29
N VAL A 103 20.16 -2.90 -3.89
CA VAL A 103 20.21 -1.44 -3.70
C VAL A 103 20.11 -1.08 -2.22
N CYS A 104 19.43 -1.92 -1.44
CA CYS A 104 19.18 -1.70 -0.02
C CYS A 104 20.00 -2.64 0.88
N ASP A 105 21.14 -3.15 0.41
CA ASP A 105 22.03 -4.10 1.11
C ASP A 105 22.81 -3.44 2.27
N ILE A 106 22.15 -2.60 3.05
CA ILE A 106 22.76 -1.97 4.23
C ILE A 106 22.97 -3.00 5.36
N LEU A 107 22.18 -4.08 5.34
CA LEU A 107 22.16 -5.07 6.42
C LEU A 107 22.86 -6.39 6.01
N GLY A 108 23.35 -6.53 4.77
CA GLY A 108 23.95 -7.76 4.26
C GLY A 108 22.94 -8.93 4.18
N ILE A 109 21.64 -8.65 4.08
CA ILE A 109 20.58 -9.67 4.01
C ILE A 109 19.73 -9.48 2.76
N GLY A 110 19.17 -10.59 2.27
CA GLY A 110 18.17 -10.53 1.20
C GLY A 110 16.88 -9.87 1.69
N LEU A 111 16.42 -8.86 0.96
CA LEU A 111 15.21 -8.09 1.29
C LEU A 111 13.98 -8.58 0.52
N PHE A 112 14.04 -9.76 -0.06
CA PHE A 112 12.89 -10.42 -0.63
C PHE A 112 11.90 -10.87 0.46
N ASP A 113 10.70 -11.25 0.04
CA ASP A 113 9.76 -11.98 0.88
C ASP A 113 9.19 -13.16 0.11
N SER A 114 8.49 -14.03 0.81
CA SER A 114 7.92 -15.23 0.22
C SER A 114 6.49 -15.49 0.67
N CYS A 115 5.77 -16.24 -0.17
CA CYS A 115 4.45 -16.75 0.13
C CYS A 115 4.33 -18.18 -0.37
N GLU A 116 3.89 -19.09 0.50
CA GLU A 116 3.44 -20.42 0.15
C GLU A 116 1.90 -20.42 0.14
N ILE A 117 1.30 -20.91 -0.95
CA ILE A 117 -0.15 -21.11 -1.04
C ILE A 117 -0.42 -22.60 -1.27
N ARG A 118 -1.30 -23.18 -0.46
CA ARG A 118 -1.81 -24.55 -0.58
C ARG A 118 -3.32 -24.50 -0.76
N VAL A 119 -3.81 -25.14 -1.82
CA VAL A 119 -5.24 -25.22 -2.11
C VAL A 119 -5.75 -26.62 -1.81
N HIS A 120 -6.82 -26.70 -1.03
CA HIS A 120 -7.51 -27.94 -0.72
C HIS A 120 -8.48 -28.32 -1.86
N PRO A 121 -8.79 -29.63 -2.07
CA PRO A 121 -9.75 -30.07 -3.10
C PRO A 121 -11.12 -29.39 -3.04
N THR A 122 -11.55 -28.93 -1.86
CA THR A 122 -12.83 -28.24 -1.67
C THR A 122 -12.78 -26.75 -2.02
N GLY A 123 -11.59 -26.21 -2.36
CA GLY A 123 -11.39 -24.78 -2.64
C GLY A 123 -10.90 -23.97 -1.46
N GLY A 124 -10.80 -24.54 -0.25
CA GLY A 124 -10.16 -23.86 0.88
C GLY A 124 -8.68 -23.62 0.63
N VAL A 125 -8.15 -22.51 1.12
CA VAL A 125 -6.77 -22.07 0.89
C VAL A 125 -6.07 -21.81 2.22
N ILE A 126 -4.82 -22.26 2.34
CA ILE A 126 -3.89 -21.83 3.38
C ILE A 126 -2.75 -21.06 2.71
N ALA A 127 -2.52 -19.85 3.16
CA ALA A 127 -1.39 -19.02 2.73
C ALA A 127 -0.45 -18.79 3.92
N ARG A 128 0.85 -19.06 3.72
CA ARG A 128 1.90 -18.84 4.72
C ARG A 128 2.89 -17.82 4.21
N LEU A 129 3.20 -16.84 5.05
CA LEU A 129 4.06 -15.71 4.70
C LEU A 129 5.19 -15.54 5.69
N GLY A 130 6.30 -14.95 5.21
CA GLY A 130 7.45 -14.59 6.03
C GLY A 130 7.27 -13.31 6.86
N THR A 131 6.10 -12.68 6.82
CA THR A 131 5.72 -11.53 7.64
C THR A 131 5.08 -11.95 8.96
N MET A 132 4.82 -10.97 9.81
CA MET A 132 4.04 -11.14 11.04
C MET A 132 3.11 -9.94 11.21
N THR A 133 1.84 -10.20 11.48
CA THR A 133 0.88 -9.13 11.77
C THR A 133 1.13 -8.51 13.14
N GLN A 134 0.92 -7.19 13.21
CA GLN A 134 0.98 -6.39 14.45
C GLN A 134 -0.33 -5.64 14.68
N GLY A 135 -1.42 -6.09 14.03
CA GLY A 135 -2.74 -5.48 14.11
C GLY A 135 -3.16 -4.69 12.86
N GLN A 136 -2.31 -4.58 11.83
CA GLN A 136 -2.56 -3.80 10.60
C GLN A 136 -3.38 -4.53 9.54
N GLY A 137 -4.02 -5.65 9.87
CA GLY A 137 -4.99 -6.32 9.01
C GLY A 137 -4.40 -7.20 7.89
N HIS A 138 -3.21 -7.77 8.08
CA HIS A 138 -2.55 -8.66 7.12
C HIS A 138 -3.44 -9.81 6.65
N ALA A 139 -4.06 -10.54 7.59
CA ALA A 139 -4.89 -11.69 7.26
C ALA A 139 -6.01 -11.32 6.26
N THR A 140 -6.66 -10.18 6.47
CA THR A 140 -7.70 -9.69 5.56
C THR A 140 -7.13 -9.28 4.21
N THR A 141 -6.04 -8.51 4.20
CA THR A 141 -5.47 -7.96 2.97
C THR A 141 -4.90 -9.05 2.07
N TYR A 142 -4.14 -10.01 2.64
CA TYR A 142 -3.59 -11.12 1.86
C TYR A 142 -4.68 -12.07 1.36
N ALA A 143 -5.71 -12.34 2.18
CA ALA A 143 -6.86 -13.11 1.72
C ALA A 143 -7.58 -12.42 0.55
N GLN A 144 -7.73 -11.10 0.57
CA GLN A 144 -8.32 -10.34 -0.54
C GLN A 144 -7.46 -10.38 -1.81
N ILE A 145 -6.12 -10.33 -1.70
CA ILE A 145 -5.23 -10.49 -2.85
C ILE A 145 -5.42 -11.86 -3.48
N ILE A 146 -5.41 -12.93 -2.68
CA ILE A 146 -5.58 -14.30 -3.19
C ILE A 146 -6.98 -14.48 -3.79
N ALA A 147 -8.01 -13.99 -3.11
CA ALA A 147 -9.39 -14.07 -3.60
C ALA A 147 -9.55 -13.38 -4.95
N SER A 148 -8.97 -12.20 -5.13
CA SER A 148 -8.98 -11.45 -6.39
C SER A 148 -8.25 -12.18 -7.53
N GLU A 149 -7.14 -12.83 -7.23
CA GLU A 149 -6.36 -13.55 -8.26
C GLU A 149 -6.98 -14.91 -8.62
N LEU A 150 -7.57 -15.64 -7.66
CA LEU A 150 -8.06 -17.00 -7.85
C LEU A 150 -9.58 -17.11 -8.01
N GLY A 151 -10.34 -16.05 -7.75
CA GLY A 151 -11.80 -16.09 -7.79
C GLY A 151 -12.42 -17.00 -6.71
N LEU A 152 -11.70 -17.23 -5.60
CA LEU A 152 -12.19 -17.98 -4.45
C LEU A 152 -12.68 -17.02 -3.37
N PRO A 153 -13.67 -17.37 -2.56
CA PRO A 153 -14.12 -16.50 -1.48
C PRO A 153 -13.01 -16.20 -0.47
N ALA A 154 -12.87 -14.94 -0.07
CA ALA A 154 -11.86 -14.55 0.93
C ALA A 154 -12.09 -15.24 2.28
N SER A 155 -13.33 -15.59 2.61
CA SER A 155 -13.71 -16.37 3.81
C SER A 155 -13.13 -17.79 3.84
N ASP A 156 -12.77 -18.33 2.67
CA ASP A 156 -12.23 -19.69 2.54
C ASP A 156 -10.68 -19.69 2.56
N ILE A 157 -10.08 -18.53 2.81
CA ILE A 157 -8.63 -18.33 2.80
C ILE A 157 -8.13 -18.06 4.22
N VAL A 158 -7.29 -18.96 4.73
CA VAL A 158 -6.62 -18.82 6.01
C VAL A 158 -5.21 -18.32 5.77
N VAL A 159 -4.83 -17.24 6.45
CA VAL A 159 -3.48 -16.68 6.42
C VAL A 159 -2.76 -17.03 7.72
N GLU A 160 -1.61 -17.69 7.60
CA GLU A 160 -0.74 -18.07 8.71
C GLU A 160 0.57 -17.26 8.65
N GLU A 161 0.88 -16.59 9.75
CA GLU A 161 2.08 -15.75 9.93
C GLU A 161 2.66 -15.93 11.34
N GLY A 162 3.93 -15.57 11.52
CA GLY A 162 4.57 -15.48 12.83
C GLY A 162 5.03 -16.81 13.43
N ASP A 163 4.87 -17.92 12.74
CA ASP A 163 5.38 -19.24 13.12
C ASP A 163 6.54 -19.63 12.20
N THR A 164 7.77 -19.50 12.69
CA THR A 164 8.99 -19.72 11.90
C THR A 164 9.20 -21.20 11.52
N ASP A 165 8.51 -22.13 12.18
CA ASP A 165 8.57 -23.55 11.83
C ASP A 165 7.68 -23.89 10.62
N LYS A 166 6.68 -23.04 10.33
CA LYS A 166 5.71 -23.27 9.26
C LYS A 166 5.83 -22.30 8.10
N SER A 167 6.23 -21.05 8.39
CA SER A 167 6.28 -19.99 7.38
C SER A 167 7.55 -20.10 6.55
N PRO A 168 7.47 -19.83 5.23
CA PRO A 168 8.66 -19.71 4.41
C PRO A 168 9.47 -18.48 4.87
N TYR A 169 10.76 -18.46 4.51
CA TYR A 169 11.64 -17.35 4.89
C TYR A 169 11.17 -16.02 4.31
N GLY A 170 11.23 -14.99 5.14
CA GLY A 170 11.01 -13.59 4.76
C GLY A 170 11.73 -12.66 5.73
N ALA A 171 11.91 -11.41 5.32
CA ALA A 171 12.57 -10.41 6.15
C ALA A 171 11.66 -9.80 7.23
N GLY A 172 10.42 -10.25 7.36
CA GLY A 172 9.48 -9.81 8.39
C GLY A 172 8.75 -8.50 8.07
N THR A 173 8.06 -7.96 9.09
CA THR A 173 7.22 -6.76 8.99
C THR A 173 7.93 -5.55 9.59
N TRP A 174 8.45 -4.67 8.75
CA TRP A 174 9.11 -3.41 9.11
C TRP A 174 9.24 -2.53 7.86
N GLY A 175 9.51 -1.24 8.01
CA GLY A 175 9.79 -0.34 6.88
C GLY A 175 8.68 -0.30 5.81
N SER A 176 7.42 -0.48 6.21
CA SER A 176 6.23 -0.48 5.35
C SER A 176 6.30 -1.47 4.17
N ARG A 177 6.99 -2.61 4.35
CA ARG A 177 7.29 -3.58 3.29
C ARG A 177 6.23 -4.66 3.06
N SER A 178 5.32 -4.88 4.02
CA SER A 178 4.39 -6.02 3.98
C SER A 178 3.51 -6.03 2.72
N THR A 179 2.90 -4.92 2.34
CA THR A 179 2.09 -4.87 1.12
C THR A 179 2.93 -4.90 -0.16
N PRO A 180 3.94 -4.03 -0.36
CA PRO A 180 4.67 -3.99 -1.63
C PRO A 180 5.59 -5.20 -1.87
N VAL A 181 6.06 -5.88 -0.84
CA VAL A 181 6.94 -7.05 -1.01
C VAL A 181 6.18 -8.36 -0.78
N SER A 182 5.61 -8.56 0.40
CA SER A 182 4.90 -9.82 0.74
C SER A 182 3.57 -9.95 0.03
N GLY A 183 2.83 -8.83 -0.14
CA GLY A 183 1.62 -8.80 -0.96
C GLY A 183 1.90 -9.14 -2.43
N ALA A 184 3.03 -8.65 -2.97
CA ALA A 184 3.46 -9.02 -4.31
C ALA A 184 3.87 -10.49 -4.40
N ALA A 185 4.61 -11.03 -3.41
CA ALA A 185 4.91 -12.47 -3.34
C ALA A 185 3.63 -13.32 -3.32
N THR A 186 2.61 -12.86 -2.58
CA THR A 186 1.29 -13.49 -2.51
C THR A 186 0.60 -13.51 -3.87
N ALA A 187 0.58 -12.38 -4.57
CA ALA A 187 0.01 -12.29 -5.91
C ALA A 187 0.76 -13.20 -6.91
N VAL A 188 2.09 -13.23 -6.85
CA VAL A 188 2.91 -14.11 -7.70
C VAL A 188 2.63 -15.58 -7.43
N ALA A 189 2.51 -16.00 -6.16
CA ALA A 189 2.15 -17.38 -5.81
C ALA A 189 0.76 -17.74 -6.33
N ALA A 190 -0.23 -16.88 -6.14
CA ALA A 190 -1.58 -17.08 -6.65
C ALA A 190 -1.62 -17.17 -8.19
N ARG A 191 -0.85 -16.33 -8.90
CA ARG A 191 -0.73 -16.38 -10.36
C ARG A 191 -0.07 -17.66 -10.86
N LYS A 192 0.91 -18.22 -10.15
CA LYS A 192 1.46 -19.54 -10.47
C LYS A 192 0.38 -20.64 -10.39
N ILE A 193 -0.45 -20.60 -9.35
CA ILE A 193 -1.58 -21.52 -9.20
C ILE A 193 -2.58 -21.32 -10.33
N LYS A 194 -2.96 -20.09 -10.65
CA LYS A 194 -3.87 -19.74 -11.73
C LYS A 194 -3.35 -20.24 -13.10
N ALA A 195 -2.05 -20.09 -13.35
CA ALA A 195 -1.43 -20.59 -14.57
C ALA A 195 -1.50 -22.12 -14.67
N LYS A 196 -1.26 -22.84 -13.55
CA LYS A 196 -1.43 -24.30 -13.51
C LYS A 196 -2.88 -24.71 -13.71
N ALA A 197 -3.81 -24.02 -13.05
CA ALA A 197 -5.25 -24.26 -13.20
C ALA A 197 -5.73 -24.02 -14.65
N LYS A 198 -5.17 -23.02 -15.34
CA LYS A 198 -5.44 -22.76 -16.76
C LYS A 198 -5.09 -23.95 -17.65
N LYS A 199 -3.93 -24.57 -17.42
CA LYS A 199 -3.52 -25.77 -18.16
C LYS A 199 -4.46 -26.95 -17.93
N ILE A 200 -4.93 -27.14 -16.68
CA ILE A 200 -5.91 -28.18 -16.36
C ILE A 200 -7.25 -27.87 -17.05
N ALA A 201 -7.71 -26.62 -17.02
CA ALA A 201 -8.94 -26.21 -17.69
C ALA A 201 -8.87 -26.44 -19.21
N ALA A 202 -7.75 -26.09 -19.86
CA ALA A 202 -7.52 -26.31 -21.28
C ALA A 202 -7.60 -27.81 -21.65
N HIS A 203 -6.94 -28.66 -20.84
CA HIS A 203 -7.00 -30.11 -21.01
C HIS A 203 -8.43 -30.67 -20.87
N LEU A 204 -9.15 -30.24 -19.84
CA LEU A 204 -10.53 -30.71 -19.60
C LEU A 204 -11.56 -30.22 -20.65
N LEU A 205 -11.30 -29.08 -21.25
CA LEU A 205 -12.15 -28.47 -22.27
C LEU A 205 -11.72 -28.82 -23.71
N GLU A 206 -10.62 -29.57 -23.83
CA GLU A 206 -10.03 -29.99 -25.11
C GLU A 206 -9.74 -28.80 -26.06
N VAL A 207 -9.13 -27.74 -25.47
CA VAL A 207 -8.76 -26.51 -26.21
C VAL A 207 -7.33 -26.08 -25.86
N GLY A 208 -6.78 -25.15 -26.65
CA GLY A 208 -5.51 -24.51 -26.32
C GLY A 208 -5.62 -23.54 -25.16
N GLU A 209 -4.56 -23.34 -24.39
CA GLU A 209 -4.53 -22.34 -23.31
C GLU A 209 -4.81 -20.91 -23.83
N GLY A 210 -4.45 -20.62 -25.10
CA GLY A 210 -4.71 -19.34 -25.77
C GLY A 210 -6.18 -19.08 -26.05
N ASP A 211 -7.00 -20.14 -26.12
CA ASP A 211 -8.45 -20.06 -26.38
C ASP A 211 -9.25 -19.79 -25.10
N LEU A 212 -8.60 -19.79 -23.94
CA LEU A 212 -9.25 -19.51 -22.66
C LEU A 212 -9.05 -18.06 -22.22
N GLU A 213 -10.15 -17.49 -21.75
CA GLU A 213 -10.16 -16.22 -20.99
C GLU A 213 -10.56 -16.46 -19.54
N TRP A 214 -10.10 -15.56 -18.68
CA TRP A 214 -10.43 -15.59 -17.26
C TRP A 214 -11.61 -14.66 -16.96
N GLU A 215 -12.63 -15.18 -16.32
CA GLU A 215 -13.77 -14.40 -15.83
C GLU A 215 -14.00 -14.70 -14.35
N ILE A 216 -13.82 -13.69 -13.51
CA ILE A 216 -14.09 -13.69 -12.07
C ILE A 216 -13.53 -14.94 -11.35
N ASP A 217 -14.17 -16.12 -11.54
CA ASP A 217 -13.90 -17.38 -10.83
C ASP A 217 -13.65 -18.59 -11.75
N ARG A 218 -13.52 -18.36 -13.08
CA ARG A 218 -13.51 -19.47 -14.07
C ARG A 218 -12.62 -19.19 -15.26
N PHE A 219 -12.22 -20.26 -15.92
CA PHE A 219 -11.70 -20.22 -17.28
C PHE A 219 -12.79 -20.60 -18.27
N GLN A 220 -13.08 -19.72 -19.19
CA GLN A 220 -14.10 -19.88 -20.23
C GLN A 220 -13.46 -19.92 -21.60
N VAL A 221 -14.03 -20.73 -22.52
CA VAL A 221 -13.57 -20.75 -23.90
C VAL A 221 -14.10 -19.51 -24.61
N LYS A 222 -13.20 -18.75 -25.25
CA LYS A 222 -13.52 -17.55 -26.01
C LYS A 222 -14.61 -17.83 -27.04
N GLY A 223 -15.66 -17.01 -27.04
CA GLY A 223 -16.79 -17.15 -27.94
C GLY A 223 -17.74 -18.32 -27.62
N ARG A 224 -17.53 -19.08 -26.54
CA ARG A 224 -18.42 -20.18 -26.10
C ARG A 224 -18.74 -20.07 -24.59
N PRO A 225 -19.65 -19.18 -24.18
CA PRO A 225 -19.93 -18.89 -22.76
C PRO A 225 -20.36 -20.10 -21.91
N GLY A 226 -20.92 -21.13 -22.53
CA GLY A 226 -21.32 -22.38 -21.83
C GLY A 226 -20.18 -23.37 -21.62
N ALA A 227 -19.01 -23.15 -22.21
CA ALA A 227 -17.84 -24.02 -22.08
C ALA A 227 -16.83 -23.42 -21.12
N PHE A 228 -16.90 -23.75 -19.83
CA PHE A 228 -16.04 -23.23 -18.80
C PHE A 228 -15.71 -24.25 -17.71
N LYS A 229 -14.70 -23.96 -16.91
CA LYS A 229 -14.36 -24.63 -15.65
C LYS A 229 -14.11 -23.59 -14.57
N THR A 230 -14.85 -23.72 -13.47
CA THR A 230 -14.67 -22.85 -12.30
C THR A 230 -13.38 -23.22 -11.57
N MET A 231 -12.78 -22.25 -10.86
CA MET A 231 -11.59 -22.51 -10.02
C MET A 231 -11.89 -23.62 -8.98
N LYS A 232 -13.09 -23.63 -8.41
CA LYS A 232 -13.49 -24.66 -7.43
C LYS A 232 -13.51 -26.06 -8.03
N GLU A 233 -14.01 -26.24 -9.26
CA GLU A 233 -13.93 -27.53 -9.96
C GLU A 233 -12.47 -27.92 -10.22
N LEU A 234 -11.63 -26.96 -10.63
CA LEU A 234 -10.21 -27.18 -10.89
C LEU A 234 -9.43 -27.57 -9.62
N CYS A 235 -9.81 -27.03 -8.47
CA CYS A 235 -9.25 -27.45 -7.18
C CYS A 235 -9.49 -28.94 -6.94
N LEU A 236 -10.72 -29.40 -7.11
CA LEU A 236 -11.06 -30.82 -6.96
C LEU A 236 -10.32 -31.70 -7.98
N VAL A 237 -10.40 -31.37 -9.24
CA VAL A 237 -9.78 -32.13 -10.34
C VAL A 237 -8.26 -32.22 -10.16
N SER A 238 -7.62 -31.16 -9.72
CA SER A 238 -6.16 -31.12 -9.50
C SER A 238 -5.66 -32.18 -8.52
N HIS A 239 -6.52 -32.69 -7.63
CA HIS A 239 -6.18 -33.71 -6.65
C HIS A 239 -6.71 -35.11 -7.01
N THR A 240 -7.79 -35.19 -7.77
CA THR A 240 -8.54 -36.45 -7.99
C THR A 240 -8.73 -36.82 -9.46
N GLY A 241 -8.50 -35.88 -10.37
CA GLY A 241 -8.87 -35.99 -11.75
C GLY A 241 -7.76 -36.41 -12.69
N ASN A 242 -8.14 -36.46 -13.97
CA ASN A 242 -7.25 -36.66 -15.09
C ASN A 242 -6.52 -35.35 -15.41
N LEU A 243 -5.22 -35.33 -15.19
CA LEU A 243 -4.36 -34.18 -15.43
C LEU A 243 -3.55 -34.36 -16.73
N PRO A 244 -3.09 -33.25 -17.33
CA PRO A 244 -2.13 -33.31 -18.42
C PRO A 244 -0.93 -34.20 -18.07
N ALA A 245 -0.40 -34.92 -19.05
CA ALA A 245 0.73 -35.81 -18.86
C ALA A 245 1.93 -35.05 -18.26
N GLY A 246 2.54 -35.63 -17.21
CA GLY A 246 3.70 -35.03 -16.51
C GLY A 246 3.36 -33.91 -15.53
N MET A 247 2.08 -33.58 -15.33
CA MET A 247 1.67 -32.59 -14.34
C MET A 247 1.51 -33.20 -12.94
N GLU A 248 2.14 -32.58 -11.94
CA GLU A 248 1.99 -32.95 -10.54
C GLU A 248 0.57 -32.69 -10.02
N GLN A 249 0.11 -33.51 -9.09
CA GLN A 249 -1.18 -33.35 -8.41
C GLN A 249 -1.20 -32.07 -7.56
N GLY A 250 -2.41 -31.54 -7.31
CA GLY A 250 -2.68 -30.40 -6.43
C GLY A 250 -2.38 -29.04 -7.05
N LEU A 251 -2.89 -28.00 -6.40
CA LEU A 251 -2.67 -26.60 -6.73
C LEU A 251 -1.90 -25.93 -5.57
N ASN A 252 -0.59 -26.10 -5.56
CA ASN A 252 0.28 -25.50 -4.57
C ASN A 252 1.35 -24.65 -5.26
N ALA A 253 1.78 -23.57 -4.62
CA ALA A 253 2.87 -22.77 -5.14
C ALA A 253 3.63 -22.07 -4.02
N VAL A 254 4.94 -21.95 -4.19
CA VAL A 254 5.79 -21.04 -3.42
C VAL A 254 6.32 -19.98 -4.36
N ALA A 255 6.30 -18.74 -3.91
CA ALA A 255 6.89 -17.62 -4.63
C ALA A 255 7.79 -16.81 -3.71
N TYR A 256 8.85 -16.30 -4.31
CA TYR A 256 9.78 -15.34 -3.72
C TYR A 256 9.70 -14.07 -4.55
N TYR A 257 9.70 -12.93 -3.91
CA TYR A 257 9.62 -11.65 -4.58
C TYR A 257 10.63 -10.67 -3.98
N ASP A 258 11.58 -10.25 -4.80
CA ASP A 258 12.49 -9.13 -4.52
C ASP A 258 12.03 -7.97 -5.42
N PRO A 259 11.60 -6.82 -4.85
CA PRO A 259 11.03 -5.74 -5.65
C PRO A 259 12.08 -5.14 -6.60
N PRO A 260 11.68 -4.72 -7.81
CA PRO A 260 12.61 -4.11 -8.77
C PRO A 260 13.05 -2.70 -8.35
N ASN A 261 12.27 -2.03 -7.52
CA ASN A 261 12.49 -0.68 -6.99
C ASN A 261 11.78 -0.51 -5.66
N LEU A 262 12.12 0.53 -4.91
CA LEU A 262 11.32 1.06 -3.81
C LEU A 262 9.98 1.58 -4.33
N THR A 263 8.99 1.73 -3.47
CA THR A 263 7.72 2.38 -3.76
C THR A 263 7.56 3.65 -2.94
N PHE A 264 6.80 4.61 -3.46
CA PHE A 264 6.80 5.98 -2.92
C PHE A 264 5.37 6.51 -2.76
N PRO A 265 4.63 6.09 -1.72
CA PRO A 265 3.40 6.77 -1.34
C PRO A 265 3.71 8.20 -0.91
N PHE A 266 2.74 9.08 -1.04
CA PHE A 266 2.90 10.49 -0.72
C PHE A 266 1.63 11.07 -0.12
N GLY A 267 1.77 12.21 0.55
CA GLY A 267 0.63 12.88 1.16
C GLY A 267 0.86 14.34 1.47
N ALA A 268 -0.22 14.97 1.91
CA ALA A 268 -0.21 16.34 2.42
C ALA A 268 -1.10 16.42 3.65
N TYR A 269 -0.57 16.94 4.75
CA TYR A 269 -1.25 17.05 6.03
C TYR A 269 -1.32 18.50 6.48
N LEU A 270 -2.46 18.89 7.04
CA LEU A 270 -2.65 20.21 7.60
C LEU A 270 -3.29 20.13 8.97
N CYS A 271 -2.65 20.76 9.94
CA CYS A 271 -3.12 20.86 11.32
C CYS A 271 -3.45 22.30 11.67
N VAL A 272 -4.60 22.52 12.31
CA VAL A 272 -5.00 23.80 12.88
C VAL A 272 -5.05 23.67 14.39
N VAL A 273 -4.34 24.57 15.09
CA VAL A 273 -4.31 24.61 16.54
C VAL A 273 -4.73 25.99 17.06
N ASP A 274 -5.41 26.01 18.20
CA ASP A 274 -5.60 27.23 18.99
C ASP A 274 -4.68 27.21 20.21
N ILE A 275 -4.06 28.36 20.50
CA ILE A 275 -3.09 28.52 21.58
C ILE A 275 -3.58 29.60 22.52
N ASP A 276 -3.85 29.28 23.77
CA ASP A 276 -4.22 30.27 24.80
C ASP A 276 -3.05 31.23 25.04
N LYS A 277 -3.27 32.53 24.88
CA LYS A 277 -2.21 33.54 25.03
C LYS A 277 -1.68 33.66 26.46
N ARG A 278 -2.50 33.31 27.44
CA ARG A 278 -2.15 33.46 28.87
C ARG A 278 -1.40 32.23 29.41
N THR A 279 -1.81 31.03 29.01
CA THR A 279 -1.25 29.77 29.55
C THR A 279 -0.26 29.09 28.59
N GLY A 280 -0.35 29.38 27.30
CA GLY A 280 0.37 28.65 26.26
C GLY A 280 -0.24 27.27 25.94
N GLU A 281 -1.35 26.91 26.58
CA GLU A 281 -2.05 25.65 26.30
C GLU A 281 -2.45 25.58 24.82
N THR A 282 -2.13 24.46 24.20
CA THR A 282 -2.37 24.23 22.77
C THR A 282 -3.44 23.16 22.61
N ALA A 283 -4.50 23.50 21.88
CA ALA A 283 -5.57 22.57 21.52
C ALA A 283 -5.57 22.33 20.02
N VAL A 284 -5.58 21.05 19.60
CA VAL A 284 -5.77 20.67 18.20
C VAL A 284 -7.23 20.92 17.84
N ARG A 285 -7.46 21.86 16.93
CA ARG A 285 -8.81 22.25 16.48
C ARG A 285 -9.28 21.38 15.34
N ARG A 286 -8.43 21.11 14.37
CA ARG A 286 -8.70 20.26 13.18
C ARG A 286 -7.42 19.67 12.64
N PHE A 287 -7.55 18.49 12.07
CA PHE A 287 -6.49 17.86 11.30
C PHE A 287 -7.06 17.33 9.98
N TYR A 288 -6.32 17.51 8.91
CA TYR A 288 -6.66 17.03 7.58
C TYR A 288 -5.49 16.23 7.05
N ALA A 289 -5.77 15.01 6.63
CA ALA A 289 -4.80 14.11 6.03
C ALA A 289 -5.26 13.72 4.63
N LEU A 290 -4.33 13.76 3.68
CA LEU A 290 -4.51 13.21 2.36
C LEU A 290 -3.33 12.30 2.06
N ASP A 291 -3.63 11.05 1.75
CA ASP A 291 -2.65 10.03 1.40
C ASP A 291 -2.94 9.47 0.01
N ASP A 292 -1.89 9.23 -0.76
CA ASP A 292 -1.90 8.45 -1.97
C ASP A 292 -0.98 7.24 -1.82
N CYS A 293 -1.56 6.07 -1.74
CA CYS A 293 -0.88 4.78 -1.65
C CYS A 293 -1.12 3.89 -2.88
N GLY A 294 -1.57 4.48 -3.98
CA GLY A 294 -1.91 3.76 -5.21
C GLY A 294 -3.21 2.95 -5.10
N THR A 295 -3.21 1.73 -5.65
CA THR A 295 -4.39 0.86 -5.63
C THR A 295 -4.73 0.38 -4.21
N ARG A 296 -5.91 0.73 -3.75
CA ARG A 296 -6.40 0.41 -2.41
C ARG A 296 -6.96 -1.01 -2.37
N ILE A 297 -6.26 -1.93 -1.71
CA ILE A 297 -6.73 -3.31 -1.52
C ILE A 297 -7.94 -3.33 -0.58
N ASN A 298 -7.84 -2.63 0.55
CA ASN A 298 -8.93 -2.49 1.53
C ASN A 298 -9.00 -1.06 2.06
N PRO A 299 -9.97 -0.24 1.63
CA PRO A 299 -10.11 1.15 2.09
C PRO A 299 -10.23 1.30 3.59
N MET A 300 -11.01 0.44 4.27
CA MET A 300 -11.20 0.50 5.72
C MET A 300 -9.89 0.28 6.50
N ILE A 301 -9.04 -0.65 6.03
CA ILE A 301 -7.72 -0.89 6.64
C ILE A 301 -6.80 0.31 6.42
N ILE A 302 -6.83 0.93 5.23
CA ILE A 302 -6.05 2.14 4.94
C ILE A 302 -6.46 3.28 5.87
N GLU A 303 -7.77 3.52 6.03
CA GLU A 303 -8.28 4.53 6.98
C GLU A 303 -7.81 4.22 8.40
N GLY A 304 -7.87 2.96 8.83
CA GLY A 304 -7.37 2.51 10.13
C GLY A 304 -5.88 2.78 10.33
N GLN A 305 -5.05 2.58 9.29
CA GLN A 305 -3.62 2.87 9.34
C GLN A 305 -3.35 4.38 9.42
N VAL A 306 -4.07 5.20 8.66
CA VAL A 306 -3.96 6.67 8.72
C VAL A 306 -4.36 7.17 10.11
N HIS A 307 -5.50 6.72 10.64
CA HIS A 307 -5.95 7.10 11.98
C HIS A 307 -4.97 6.66 13.07
N GLY A 308 -4.39 5.46 12.95
CA GLY A 308 -3.38 4.96 13.88
C GLY A 308 -2.14 5.85 13.92
N GLY A 309 -1.58 6.18 12.75
CA GLY A 309 -0.43 7.09 12.66
C GLY A 309 -0.72 8.49 13.18
N LEU A 310 -1.92 9.02 12.95
CA LEU A 310 -2.34 10.31 13.52
C LEU A 310 -2.49 10.26 15.03
N THR A 311 -2.98 9.16 15.59
CA THR A 311 -3.11 9.00 17.05
C THR A 311 -1.75 9.07 17.73
N GLU A 312 -0.73 8.41 17.19
CA GLU A 312 0.64 8.53 17.69
C GLU A 312 1.20 9.96 17.60
N ALA A 313 0.81 10.70 16.56
CA ALA A 313 1.26 12.09 16.39
C ALA A 313 0.61 13.07 17.40
N PHE A 314 -0.54 12.73 17.98
CA PHE A 314 -1.25 13.56 18.96
C PHE A 314 -0.95 13.18 20.42
N ALA A 315 -0.43 11.99 20.68
CA ALA A 315 -0.06 11.52 22.01
C ALA A 315 1.27 12.09 22.46
#